data_d33c53be3effd22197527441d95d7dc2
#
_entry.id   d33c53be3effd22197527441d95d7dc2
#
_cell.length_a   1.000
_cell.length_b   1.000
_cell.length_c   1.000
_cell.angle_alpha   90.00
_cell.angle_beta   90.00
_cell.angle_gamma   90.00
#
_symmetry.space_group_name_H-M   'P 1'
#
loop_
_entity.id
_entity.type
_entity.pdbx_description
1 polymer ?
#
loop_
_entity_poly.entity_id
_entity_poly.type
_entity_poly.pdbx_seq_one_letter_code
_entity_poly.pdbx_strand_id
1 'polypeptide(L)'
;MKIKLRLNKSTIESVKADLIEKHIEISEDANLILTEENYAGDSMECRNETGVVFVNTESICYMESIGHDVYVNTNDKRYKTRYRIYQLERLLPSERFIRISNSVIIKKNSIRHIKPALSCKFYLTLTNGSVVDVTRTYYYKFKEFYGI
;
A
#
# COMPACT_ATOMS: atom_id res chain seq x y z
N MET A 1 -10.44 -22.76 -20.69
CA MET A 1 -10.51 -22.13 -19.36
C MET A 1 -10.41 -20.64 -19.51
N LYS A 2 -11.32 -19.92 -18.89
CA LYS A 2 -11.29 -18.46 -18.82
C LYS A 2 -10.95 -18.03 -17.39
N ILE A 3 -10.07 -17.07 -17.24
CA ILE A 3 -9.73 -16.48 -15.95
C ILE A 3 -9.76 -14.95 -16.01
N LYS A 4 -10.04 -14.35 -14.86
CA LYS A 4 -9.97 -12.91 -14.63
C LYS A 4 -8.70 -12.62 -13.82
N LEU A 5 -8.00 -11.55 -14.16
CA LEU A 5 -6.78 -11.17 -13.46
C LEU A 5 -7.03 -10.02 -12.48
N ARG A 6 -6.49 -10.16 -11.28
CA ARG A 6 -6.41 -9.10 -10.26
C ARG A 6 -4.98 -9.06 -9.76
N LEU A 7 -4.12 -8.43 -10.56
CA LEU A 7 -2.67 -8.39 -10.36
C LEU A 7 -2.18 -6.94 -10.35
N ASN A 8 -1.09 -6.69 -9.63
CA ASN A 8 -0.44 -5.39 -9.61
C ASN A 8 0.19 -5.07 -10.97
N LYS A 9 0.37 -3.78 -11.25
CA LYS A 9 0.93 -3.32 -12.55
C LYS A 9 2.30 -3.92 -12.86
N SER A 10 3.11 -4.18 -11.83
CA SER A 10 4.44 -4.76 -11.99
C SER A 10 4.42 -6.22 -12.45
N THR A 11 3.35 -6.95 -12.19
CA THR A 11 3.25 -8.40 -12.40
C THR A 11 2.38 -8.76 -13.59
N ILE A 12 1.39 -7.93 -13.89
CA ILE A 12 0.29 -8.28 -14.81
C ILE A 12 0.79 -8.62 -16.22
N GLU A 13 1.74 -7.90 -16.77
CA GLU A 13 2.20 -8.13 -18.15
C GLU A 13 2.95 -9.47 -18.31
N SER A 14 3.82 -9.83 -17.34
CA SER A 14 4.54 -11.09 -17.38
C SER A 14 3.60 -12.28 -17.22
N VAL A 15 2.61 -12.17 -16.32
CA VAL A 15 1.62 -13.24 -16.11
C VAL A 15 0.70 -13.38 -17.33
N LYS A 16 0.27 -12.28 -17.94
CA LYS A 16 -0.52 -12.34 -19.18
C LYS A 16 0.23 -13.10 -20.28
N ALA A 17 1.52 -12.82 -20.47
CA ALA A 17 2.34 -13.50 -21.46
C ALA A 17 2.41 -15.01 -21.22
N ASP A 18 2.63 -15.43 -19.98
CA ASP A 18 2.68 -16.83 -19.57
C ASP A 18 1.34 -17.54 -19.80
N LEU A 19 0.23 -16.88 -19.48
CA LEU A 19 -1.10 -17.45 -19.65
C LEU A 19 -1.49 -17.60 -21.12
N ILE A 20 -1.13 -16.64 -21.96
CA ILE A 20 -1.35 -16.70 -23.40
C ILE A 20 -0.56 -17.84 -24.00
N GLU A 21 0.69 -18.03 -23.59
CA GLU A 21 1.52 -19.15 -24.04
C GLU A 21 0.90 -20.50 -23.67
N LYS A 22 0.21 -20.58 -22.52
CA LYS A 22 -0.48 -21.80 -22.05
C LYS A 22 -1.91 -21.94 -22.59
N HIS A 23 -2.31 -21.09 -23.52
CA HIS A 23 -3.65 -21.08 -24.11
C HIS A 23 -4.80 -20.89 -23.12
N ILE A 24 -4.58 -20.09 -22.08
CA ILE A 24 -5.60 -19.71 -21.11
C ILE A 24 -6.18 -18.36 -21.51
N GLU A 25 -7.49 -18.30 -21.68
CA GLU A 25 -8.19 -17.07 -22.05
C GLU A 25 -8.35 -16.14 -20.86
N ILE A 26 -7.99 -14.86 -21.03
CA ILE A 26 -8.17 -13.82 -20.03
C ILE A 26 -9.43 -13.03 -20.37
N SER A 27 -10.38 -12.96 -19.43
CA SER A 27 -11.67 -12.31 -19.69
C SER A 27 -12.28 -11.76 -18.40
N GLU A 28 -12.89 -10.58 -18.48
CA GLU A 28 -13.56 -9.95 -17.34
C GLU A 28 -14.86 -10.66 -16.94
N ASP A 29 -15.44 -11.45 -17.81
CA ASP A 29 -16.65 -12.24 -17.52
C ASP A 29 -16.36 -13.63 -16.95
N ALA A 30 -15.10 -13.96 -16.69
CA ALA A 30 -14.72 -15.25 -16.12
C ALA A 30 -15.16 -15.40 -14.68
N ASN A 31 -15.50 -16.64 -14.30
CA ASN A 31 -15.87 -16.99 -12.92
C ASN A 31 -14.67 -17.34 -12.03
N LEU A 32 -13.50 -17.58 -12.64
CA LEU A 32 -12.26 -17.85 -11.93
C LEU A 32 -11.40 -16.61 -11.91
N ILE A 33 -10.79 -16.33 -10.75
CA ILE A 33 -9.93 -15.17 -10.55
C ILE A 33 -8.54 -15.63 -10.14
N LEU A 34 -7.52 -15.16 -10.88
CA LEU A 34 -6.12 -15.26 -10.46
C LEU A 34 -5.72 -13.92 -9.84
N THR A 35 -5.31 -13.93 -8.60
CA THR A 35 -4.93 -12.73 -7.86
C THR A 35 -3.61 -12.92 -7.13
N GLU A 36 -2.86 -11.86 -6.97
CA GLU A 36 -1.68 -11.85 -6.09
C GLU A 36 -2.10 -11.82 -4.63
N GLU A 37 -1.27 -12.39 -3.78
CA GLU A 37 -1.49 -12.36 -2.32
C GLU A 37 -1.61 -10.94 -1.78
N ASN A 38 -0.83 -10.01 -2.33
CA ASN A 38 -0.79 -8.61 -1.91
C ASN A 38 -1.49 -7.66 -2.89
N TYR A 39 -2.46 -8.15 -3.64
CA TYR A 39 -3.19 -7.30 -4.58
C TYR A 39 -4.13 -6.34 -3.84
N ALA A 40 -3.89 -5.03 -4.01
CA ALA A 40 -4.72 -3.97 -3.43
C ALA A 40 -5.72 -3.37 -4.43
N GLY A 41 -5.56 -3.68 -5.72
CA GLY A 41 -6.32 -3.04 -6.79
C GLY A 41 -5.82 -1.63 -7.08
N ASP A 42 -6.56 -0.91 -7.92
CA ASP A 42 -6.26 0.48 -8.26
C ASP A 42 -6.88 1.46 -7.26
N SER A 43 -7.82 1.02 -6.44
CA SER A 43 -8.50 1.85 -5.46
C SER A 43 -8.79 1.07 -4.18
N MET A 44 -8.87 1.80 -3.07
CA MET A 44 -9.21 1.28 -1.75
C MET A 44 -10.53 1.88 -1.29
N GLU A 45 -11.43 1.02 -0.79
CA GLU A 45 -12.66 1.46 -0.17
C GLU A 45 -12.36 2.18 1.15
N CYS A 46 -12.75 3.44 1.22
CA CYS A 46 -12.60 4.29 2.39
C CYS A 46 -13.94 4.93 2.74
N ARG A 47 -13.98 5.66 3.85
CA ARG A 47 -15.16 6.38 4.31
C ARG A 47 -14.81 7.80 4.70
N ASN A 48 -15.73 8.69 4.44
CA ASN A 48 -15.73 10.05 4.95
C ASN A 48 -17.11 10.39 5.51
N GLU A 49 -17.35 11.66 5.85
CA GLU A 49 -18.61 12.12 6.41
C GLU A 49 -19.83 11.92 5.49
N THR A 50 -19.60 11.86 4.18
CA THR A 50 -20.65 11.74 3.18
C THR A 50 -20.94 10.31 2.75
N GLY A 51 -20.13 9.32 3.18
CA GLY A 51 -20.34 7.92 2.85
C GLY A 51 -19.09 7.19 2.40
N VAL A 52 -19.25 6.21 1.51
CA VAL A 52 -18.18 5.39 0.98
C VAL A 52 -17.51 6.10 -0.20
N VAL A 53 -16.17 6.11 -0.18
CA VAL A 53 -15.33 6.73 -1.22
C VAL A 53 -14.28 5.72 -1.65
N PHE A 54 -14.04 5.61 -2.95
CA PHE A 54 -12.94 4.80 -3.47
C PHE A 54 -11.73 5.70 -3.74
N VAL A 55 -10.67 5.49 -2.96
CA VAL A 55 -9.44 6.28 -3.03
C VAL A 55 -8.43 5.56 -3.89
N ASN A 56 -7.91 6.24 -4.91
CA ASN A 56 -6.86 5.70 -5.76
C ASN A 56 -5.61 5.43 -4.93
N THR A 57 -5.09 4.19 -4.98
CA THR A 57 -3.91 3.80 -4.19
C THR A 57 -2.67 4.61 -4.53
N GLU A 58 -2.56 5.12 -5.76
CA GLU A 58 -1.45 6.01 -6.16
C GLU A 58 -1.49 7.37 -5.44
N SER A 59 -2.66 7.82 -4.98
CA SER A 59 -2.81 9.09 -4.26
C SER A 59 -2.56 8.97 -2.76
N ILE A 60 -2.43 7.77 -2.22
CA ILE A 60 -2.20 7.54 -0.79
C ILE A 60 -0.77 7.93 -0.43
N CYS A 61 -0.64 8.78 0.59
CA CYS A 61 0.64 9.18 1.16
C CYS A 61 1.07 8.22 2.27
N TYR A 62 0.20 8.02 3.25
CA TYR A 62 0.43 7.09 4.36
C TYR A 62 -0.88 6.69 5.02
N MET A 63 -0.82 5.62 5.82
CA MET A 63 -1.92 5.14 6.63
C MET A 63 -1.48 5.06 8.08
N GLU A 64 -2.39 5.40 9.01
CA GLU A 64 -2.08 5.48 10.43
C GLU A 64 -3.24 4.95 11.26
N SER A 65 -2.92 4.09 12.22
CA SER A 65 -3.84 3.63 13.25
C SER A 65 -3.77 4.58 14.44
N ILE A 66 -4.91 5.18 14.80
CA ILE A 66 -5.04 6.05 15.97
C ILE A 66 -6.21 5.54 16.81
N GLY A 67 -5.93 5.03 18.01
CA GLY A 67 -6.95 4.37 18.82
C GLY A 67 -7.53 3.15 18.11
N HIS A 68 -8.85 3.15 17.89
CA HIS A 68 -9.54 2.05 17.21
C HIS A 68 -9.76 2.31 15.71
N ASP A 69 -9.37 3.47 15.23
CA ASP A 69 -9.57 3.87 13.84
C ASP A 69 -8.29 3.80 13.03
N VAL A 70 -8.41 3.46 11.75
CA VAL A 70 -7.33 3.50 10.79
C VAL A 70 -7.64 4.54 9.73
N TYR A 71 -6.72 5.46 9.53
CA TYR A 71 -6.85 6.57 8.59
C TYR A 71 -5.99 6.36 7.37
N VAL A 72 -6.54 6.71 6.21
CA VAL A 72 -5.85 6.75 4.92
C VAL A 72 -5.66 8.21 4.55
N ASN A 73 -4.41 8.64 4.44
CA ASN A 73 -4.07 10.04 4.18
C ASN A 73 -3.52 10.20 2.76
N THR A 74 -4.12 11.10 2.00
CA THR A 74 -3.58 11.59 0.73
C THR A 74 -2.81 12.88 1.00
N ASN A 75 -2.34 13.57 -0.04
CA ASN A 75 -1.64 14.83 0.16
C ASN A 75 -2.54 15.94 0.74
N ASP A 76 -3.84 15.86 0.51
CA ASP A 76 -4.78 16.92 0.86
C ASP A 76 -5.99 16.47 1.71
N LYS A 77 -6.24 15.17 1.81
CA LYS A 77 -7.43 14.63 2.48
C LYS A 77 -7.11 13.47 3.41
N ARG A 78 -8.02 13.23 4.34
CA ARG A 78 -7.97 12.11 5.27
C ARG A 78 -9.29 11.34 5.19
N TYR A 79 -9.19 10.01 5.09
CA TYR A 79 -10.32 9.10 5.07
C TYR A 79 -10.15 8.05 6.15
N LYS A 80 -11.25 7.42 6.57
CA LYS A 80 -11.20 6.22 7.41
C LYS A 80 -11.30 4.98 6.54
N THR A 81 -10.71 3.88 7.01
CA THR A 81 -10.87 2.56 6.39
C THR A 81 -11.30 1.55 7.45
N ARG A 82 -12.03 0.51 7.03
CA ARG A 82 -12.40 -0.61 7.88
C ARG A 82 -11.26 -1.59 8.14
N TYR A 83 -10.20 -1.51 7.33
CA TYR A 83 -9.06 -2.41 7.46
C TYR A 83 -8.21 -2.03 8.67
N ARG A 84 -7.64 -3.05 9.31
CA ARG A 84 -6.62 -2.87 10.35
C ARG A 84 -5.25 -2.70 9.69
N ILE A 85 -4.28 -2.14 10.42
CA ILE A 85 -2.93 -1.91 9.89
C ILE A 85 -2.29 -3.20 9.38
N TYR A 86 -2.42 -4.32 10.12
CA TYR A 86 -1.86 -5.59 9.68
C TYR A 86 -2.53 -6.14 8.41
N GLN A 87 -3.81 -5.83 8.19
CA GLN A 87 -4.52 -6.20 6.96
C GLN A 87 -4.02 -5.37 5.78
N LEU A 88 -3.83 -4.07 5.97
CA LEU A 88 -3.29 -3.18 4.95
C LEU A 88 -1.86 -3.58 4.55
N GLU A 89 -1.03 -3.98 5.51
CA GLU A 89 0.32 -4.49 5.24
C GLU A 89 0.30 -5.68 4.28
N ARG A 90 -0.70 -6.55 4.38
CA ARG A 90 -0.87 -7.71 3.50
C ARG A 90 -1.49 -7.36 2.14
N LEU A 91 -2.44 -6.42 2.13
CA LEU A 91 -3.19 -6.05 0.93
C LEU A 91 -2.40 -5.16 -0.02
N LEU A 92 -1.54 -4.28 0.51
CA LEU A 92 -0.80 -3.31 -0.28
C LEU A 92 0.47 -3.93 -0.88
N PRO A 93 0.85 -3.53 -2.11
CA PRO A 93 2.07 -4.02 -2.73
C PRO A 93 3.30 -3.69 -1.89
N SER A 94 4.08 -4.71 -1.52
CA SER A 94 5.24 -4.55 -0.63
C SER A 94 6.40 -3.79 -1.26
N GLU A 95 6.47 -3.69 -2.59
CA GLU A 95 7.46 -2.88 -3.28
C GLU A 95 7.15 -1.38 -3.27
N ARG A 96 5.90 -1.01 -2.96
CA ARG A 96 5.46 0.41 -2.95
C ARG A 96 5.10 0.93 -1.57
N PHE A 97 4.81 0.06 -0.63
CA PHE A 97 4.39 0.41 0.72
C PHE A 97 5.23 -0.33 1.75
N ILE A 98 5.54 0.33 2.85
CA ILE A 98 6.29 -0.27 3.95
C ILE A 98 5.72 0.17 5.29
N ARG A 99 5.59 -0.79 6.20
CA ARG A 99 5.26 -0.53 7.59
C ARG A 99 6.51 -0.03 8.31
N ILE A 100 6.40 1.11 9.00
CA ILE A 100 7.52 1.80 9.67
C ILE A 100 7.38 1.87 11.18
N SER A 101 6.19 1.52 11.68
CA SER A 101 5.91 1.39 13.11
C SER A 101 4.71 0.47 13.31
N ASN A 102 4.34 0.22 14.55
CA ASN A 102 3.15 -0.59 14.81
C ASN A 102 1.87 0.06 14.25
N SER A 103 1.88 1.36 14.04
CA SER A 103 0.69 2.13 13.66
C SER A 103 0.77 2.81 12.29
N VAL A 104 1.88 2.76 11.58
CA VAL A 104 2.06 3.54 10.35
C VAL A 104 2.61 2.70 9.19
N ILE A 105 1.96 2.85 8.04
CA ILE A 105 2.45 2.36 6.73
C ILE A 105 2.61 3.58 5.84
N ILE A 106 3.74 3.70 5.15
CA ILE A 106 3.99 4.79 4.19
C ILE A 106 4.10 4.24 2.76
N LYS A 107 3.79 5.11 1.79
CA LYS A 107 4.10 4.84 0.38
C LYS A 107 5.54 5.27 0.09
N LYS A 108 6.29 4.44 -0.64
CA LYS A 108 7.73 4.63 -0.90
C LYS A 108 8.07 6.02 -1.42
N ASN A 109 7.32 6.53 -2.38
CA ASN A 109 7.62 7.82 -3.02
C ASN A 109 6.94 9.02 -2.35
N SER A 110 6.39 8.85 -1.14
CA SER A 110 5.78 9.96 -0.39
C SER A 110 6.72 10.59 0.64
N ILE A 111 8.00 10.23 0.64
CA ILE A 111 9.00 10.82 1.53
C ILE A 111 9.66 12.02 0.85
N ARG A 112 9.69 13.15 1.55
CA ARG A 112 10.43 14.34 1.15
C ARG A 112 11.79 14.41 1.82
N HIS A 113 11.91 13.98 3.07
CA HIS A 113 13.14 14.10 3.86
C HIS A 113 13.25 12.94 4.87
N ILE A 114 14.45 12.40 5.01
CA ILE A 114 14.78 11.35 5.99
C ILE A 114 15.84 11.91 6.92
N LYS A 115 15.51 12.04 8.22
CA LYS A 115 16.42 12.52 9.23
C LYS A 115 16.81 11.38 10.17
N PRO A 116 18.09 10.98 10.23
CA PRO A 116 18.54 10.01 11.23
C PRO A 116 18.34 10.54 12.64
N ALA A 117 17.99 9.66 13.57
CA ALA A 117 17.83 9.97 14.98
C ALA A 117 18.56 8.94 15.82
N LEU A 118 18.71 9.23 17.11
CA LEU A 118 19.35 8.33 18.05
C LEU A 118 18.51 7.06 18.25
N SER A 119 19.18 5.99 18.71
CA SER A 119 18.52 4.72 19.07
C SER A 119 17.83 3.99 17.91
N CYS A 120 18.49 3.96 16.75
CA CYS A 120 17.97 3.25 15.56
C CYS A 120 16.57 3.73 15.16
N LYS A 121 16.47 5.04 14.91
CA LYS A 121 15.23 5.68 14.45
C LYS A 121 15.49 6.60 13.27
N PHE A 122 14.44 6.88 12.53
CA PHE A 122 14.40 7.96 11.56
C PHE A 122 13.17 8.82 11.80
N TYR A 123 13.28 10.11 11.51
CA TYR A 123 12.13 10.99 11.36
C TYR A 123 11.94 11.28 9.89
N LEU A 124 10.75 11.04 9.40
CA LEU A 124 10.40 11.24 7.98
C LEU A 124 9.48 12.43 7.84
N THR A 125 9.83 13.33 6.93
CA THR A 125 8.89 14.36 6.46
C THR A 125 8.27 13.86 5.16
N LEU A 126 6.94 13.75 5.13
CA LEU A 126 6.21 13.25 3.98
C LEU A 126 5.80 14.38 3.03
N THR A 127 5.38 14.02 1.82
CA THR A 127 4.97 14.99 0.80
C THR A 127 3.79 15.86 1.20
N ASN A 128 2.93 15.37 2.10
CA ASN A 128 1.82 16.15 2.65
C ASN A 128 2.21 17.03 3.85
N GLY A 129 3.50 17.09 4.20
CA GLY A 129 4.00 17.86 5.33
C GLY A 129 3.98 17.15 6.68
N SER A 130 3.37 15.98 6.78
CA SER A 130 3.34 15.20 8.03
C SER A 130 4.72 14.68 8.38
N VAL A 131 5.00 14.57 9.68
CA VAL A 131 6.23 13.96 10.22
C VAL A 131 5.84 12.66 10.90
N VAL A 132 6.50 11.57 10.52
CA VAL A 132 6.29 10.24 11.09
C VAL A 132 7.62 9.62 11.47
N ASP A 133 7.59 8.64 12.38
CA ASP A 133 8.79 8.00 12.91
C ASP A 133 8.93 6.59 12.38
N VAL A 134 10.14 6.22 11.96
CA VAL A 134 10.52 4.81 11.81
C VAL A 134 11.02 4.34 13.16
N THR A 135 10.31 3.41 13.77
CA THR A 135 10.66 2.90 15.08
C THR A 135 11.75 1.82 15.00
N ARG A 136 12.40 1.52 16.13
CA ARG A 136 13.53 0.60 16.19
C ARG A 136 13.27 -0.76 15.57
N THR A 137 12.08 -1.34 15.79
CA THR A 137 11.72 -2.65 15.25
C THR A 137 11.73 -2.67 13.71
N TYR A 138 11.44 -1.54 13.09
CA TYR A 138 11.34 -1.41 11.63
C TYR A 138 12.55 -0.75 10.99
N TYR A 139 13.55 -0.37 11.76
CA TYR A 139 14.70 0.43 11.33
C TYR A 139 15.50 -0.24 10.21
N TYR A 140 15.92 -1.50 10.39
CA TYR A 140 16.74 -2.19 9.40
C TYR A 140 15.95 -2.55 8.14
N LYS A 141 14.72 -2.93 8.29
CA LYS A 141 13.81 -3.18 7.16
C LYS A 141 13.60 -1.94 6.30
N PHE A 142 13.45 -0.79 6.95
CA PHE A 142 13.35 0.50 6.27
C PHE A 142 14.63 0.87 5.51
N LYS A 143 15.78 0.68 6.13
CA LYS A 143 17.08 0.92 5.48
C LYS A 143 17.24 0.07 4.21
N GLU A 144 16.93 -1.21 4.31
CA GLU A 144 16.98 -2.13 3.18
C GLU A 144 16.01 -1.71 2.06
N PHE A 145 14.79 -1.35 2.42
CA PHE A 145 13.77 -0.93 1.47
C PHE A 145 14.18 0.31 0.66
N TYR A 146 14.87 1.27 1.27
CA TYR A 146 15.35 2.48 0.61
C TYR A 146 16.80 2.39 0.13
N GLY A 147 17.52 1.33 0.45
CA GLY A 147 18.91 1.17 0.06
C GLY A 147 19.88 2.16 0.72
N ILE A 148 19.63 2.48 1.97
CA ILE A 148 20.45 3.47 2.72
C ILE A 148 21.17 2.86 3.91
#